data_7a74b6038fb34dd9c4cda7af5f8f8646
#
_entry.id   7a74b6038fb34dd9c4cda7af5f8f8646
#
_cell.length_a   1.000
_cell.length_b   1.000
_cell.length_c   1.000
_cell.angle_alpha   90.00
_cell.angle_beta   90.00
_cell.angle_gamma   90.00
#
_symmetry.space_group_name_H-M   'P 1'
#
loop_
_entity.id
_entity.type
_entity.pdbx_description
1 polymer ?
#
loop_
_entity_poly.entity_id
_entity_poly.type
_entity_poly.pdbx_seq_one_letter_code
_entity_poly.pdbx_strand_id
1 'polypeptide(L)'
;AKNVSMASNQSGEHVFQKVPNAIGDFSATYNTNNSGIGVERAVVADASVYDSTANPANFTFEFISATELTITDGASNVTSITGYTPGQTIAFNGIEVKLNGNPLPGDKFTLKPEQDISVFDNIKSAIDWIANKASAGDDPQVQVDFNQIIEQLSDSMNHLTSRRAESGINLQVIDRQKSNHLDTELYLSSGRSS
;
A
#
# COMPACT_ATOMS: atom_id res chain seq x y z
N ALA A 1 -9.40 -40.84 -9.05
CA ALA A 1 -9.19 -39.91 -7.95
C ALA A 1 -8.74 -38.58 -8.55
N LYS A 2 -9.45 -37.47 -8.29
CA LYS A 2 -8.97 -36.13 -8.67
C LYS A 2 -7.83 -35.78 -7.73
N ASN A 3 -6.61 -35.60 -8.27
CA ASN A 3 -5.51 -35.03 -7.51
C ASN A 3 -5.86 -33.56 -7.20
N VAL A 4 -6.17 -33.27 -5.95
CA VAL A 4 -6.32 -31.90 -5.46
C VAL A 4 -4.95 -31.48 -4.96
N SER A 5 -4.28 -30.60 -5.74
CA SER A 5 -3.05 -29.94 -5.30
C SER A 5 -3.43 -28.73 -4.46
N MET A 6 -2.92 -28.66 -3.25
CA MET A 6 -3.10 -27.51 -2.35
C MET A 6 -1.74 -27.00 -1.89
N ALA A 7 -1.61 -25.69 -1.84
CA ALA A 7 -0.45 -25.06 -1.21
C ALA A 7 -0.53 -25.29 0.31
N SER A 8 0.46 -25.98 0.86
CA SER A 8 0.53 -26.28 2.29
C SER A 8 1.08 -25.12 3.14
N ASN A 9 1.69 -24.13 2.50
CA ASN A 9 2.31 -22.97 3.15
C ASN A 9 2.19 -21.74 2.27
N GLN A 10 2.31 -20.57 2.88
CA GLN A 10 2.47 -19.29 2.20
C GLN A 10 3.95 -18.90 2.21
N SER A 11 4.43 -18.26 1.14
CA SER A 11 5.80 -17.73 1.13
C SER A 11 5.91 -16.55 2.10
N GLY A 12 7.04 -16.44 2.80
CA GLY A 12 7.31 -15.30 3.67
C GLY A 12 7.28 -13.96 2.91
N GLU A 13 7.67 -13.95 1.64
CA GLU A 13 7.55 -12.79 0.76
C GLU A 13 6.10 -12.32 0.68
N HIS A 14 5.16 -13.23 0.40
CA HIS A 14 3.74 -12.87 0.27
C HIS A 14 3.11 -12.40 1.58
N VAL A 15 3.60 -12.92 2.71
CA VAL A 15 3.11 -12.55 4.04
C VAL A 15 3.69 -11.22 4.51
N PHE A 16 4.98 -10.94 4.26
CA PHE A 16 5.68 -9.83 4.90
C PHE A 16 6.11 -8.71 3.94
N GLN A 17 6.17 -8.95 2.62
CA GLN A 17 6.67 -7.98 1.64
C GLN A 17 5.61 -7.51 0.64
N LYS A 18 4.39 -8.05 0.71
CA LYS A 18 3.28 -7.67 -0.18
C LYS A 18 2.08 -7.17 0.62
N VAL A 19 2.32 -6.19 1.47
CA VAL A 19 1.26 -5.45 2.14
C VAL A 19 0.79 -4.36 1.18
N PRO A 20 -0.50 -4.29 0.84
CA PRO A 20 -1.01 -3.19 0.03
C PRO A 20 -0.65 -1.83 0.63
N ASN A 21 -0.27 -0.88 -0.21
CA ASN A 21 -0.01 0.48 0.23
C ASN A 21 -1.33 1.16 0.63
N ALA A 22 -1.38 1.80 1.80
CA ALA A 22 -2.58 2.44 2.34
C ALA A 22 -3.16 3.51 1.40
N ILE A 23 -2.32 4.25 0.69
CA ILE A 23 -2.78 5.30 -0.23
C ILE A 23 -3.02 4.79 -1.67
N GLY A 24 -2.72 3.52 -2.00
CA GLY A 24 -2.99 2.89 -3.29
C GLY A 24 -1.74 2.41 -4.04
N ASP A 25 -1.53 2.86 -5.29
CA ASP A 25 -0.45 2.36 -6.15
C ASP A 25 0.88 3.11 -6.00
N PHE A 26 0.94 4.08 -5.08
CA PHE A 26 2.09 4.95 -4.88
C PHE A 26 2.41 5.11 -3.41
N SER A 27 3.67 5.41 -3.08
CA SER A 27 4.07 5.98 -1.80
C SER A 27 4.27 7.49 -1.92
N ALA A 28 4.04 8.21 -0.83
CA ALA A 28 4.21 9.66 -0.76
C ALA A 28 5.33 10.05 0.21
N THR A 29 6.15 11.01 -0.21
CA THR A 29 7.16 11.63 0.64
C THR A 29 6.97 13.14 0.63
N TYR A 30 6.98 13.77 1.80
CA TYR A 30 6.66 15.18 1.99
C TYR A 30 7.89 16.01 2.34
N ASN A 31 7.87 17.28 1.94
CA ASN A 31 8.83 18.26 2.44
C ASN A 31 8.54 18.61 3.91
N THR A 32 9.59 18.93 4.65
CA THR A 32 9.52 19.23 6.09
C THR A 32 8.78 20.53 6.44
N ASN A 33 8.59 21.43 5.48
CA ASN A 33 7.97 22.74 5.69
C ASN A 33 6.57 22.86 5.08
N ASN A 34 5.91 21.75 4.84
CA ASN A 34 4.55 21.75 4.31
C ASN A 34 3.52 22.21 5.35
N SER A 35 2.40 22.74 4.87
CA SER A 35 1.29 23.24 5.71
C SER A 35 0.45 22.14 6.37
N GLY A 36 0.82 20.88 6.25
CA GLY A 36 0.03 19.74 6.73
C GLY A 36 -0.87 19.17 5.64
N ILE A 37 -0.38 19.10 4.41
CA ILE A 37 -1.04 18.38 3.32
C ILE A 37 -0.67 16.90 3.36
N GLY A 38 -1.63 16.03 3.07
CA GLY A 38 -1.43 14.59 2.99
C GLY A 38 -2.08 13.99 1.76
N VAL A 39 -1.47 12.95 1.20
CA VAL A 39 -2.09 12.16 0.14
C VAL A 39 -3.03 11.14 0.78
N GLU A 40 -4.33 11.33 0.57
CA GLU A 40 -5.37 10.40 1.02
C GLU A 40 -5.41 9.16 0.10
N ARG A 41 -5.22 9.39 -1.20
CA ARG A 41 -5.26 8.33 -2.22
C ARG A 41 -4.42 8.72 -3.43
N ALA A 42 -3.68 7.75 -3.97
CA ALA A 42 -2.96 7.89 -5.23
C ALA A 42 -3.01 6.55 -5.98
N VAL A 43 -3.73 6.51 -7.10
CA VAL A 43 -4.00 5.27 -7.85
C VAL A 43 -3.86 5.47 -9.35
N VAL A 44 -3.58 4.38 -10.05
CA VAL A 44 -3.69 4.32 -11.51
C VAL A 44 -5.16 4.09 -11.87
N ALA A 45 -5.84 5.16 -12.27
CA ALA A 45 -7.26 5.13 -12.64
C ALA A 45 -7.47 4.69 -14.08
N ASP A 46 -6.53 5.01 -14.98
CA ASP A 46 -6.57 4.60 -16.38
C ASP A 46 -5.22 3.99 -16.81
N ALA A 47 -5.14 2.67 -16.75
CA ALA A 47 -3.96 1.91 -17.12
C ALA A 47 -3.61 2.00 -18.63
N SER A 48 -4.55 2.43 -19.49
CA SER A 48 -4.29 2.62 -20.92
C SER A 48 -3.55 3.92 -21.21
N VAL A 49 -3.64 4.90 -20.31
CA VAL A 49 -2.96 6.20 -20.38
C VAL A 49 -1.69 6.21 -19.54
N TYR A 50 -1.71 5.51 -18.40
CA TYR A 50 -0.54 5.39 -17.52
C TYR A 50 0.50 4.47 -18.14
N ASP A 51 1.63 5.04 -18.55
CA ASP A 51 2.78 4.28 -19.06
C ASP A 51 3.89 4.22 -18.02
N SER A 52 3.96 3.06 -17.33
CA SER A 52 4.98 2.81 -16.31
C SER A 52 6.40 2.72 -16.88
N THR A 53 6.55 2.52 -18.19
CA THR A 53 7.86 2.45 -18.85
C THR A 53 8.35 3.81 -19.31
N ALA A 54 7.43 4.70 -19.71
CA ALA A 54 7.74 6.09 -20.07
C ALA A 54 7.95 6.96 -18.82
N ASN A 55 7.28 6.61 -17.71
CA ASN A 55 7.36 7.33 -16.44
C ASN A 55 7.77 6.40 -15.28
N PRO A 56 8.96 5.76 -15.31
CA PRO A 56 9.39 4.88 -14.22
C PRO A 56 9.76 5.64 -12.96
N ALA A 57 9.60 6.96 -12.97
CA ALA A 57 10.15 7.86 -11.99
C ALA A 57 9.08 8.51 -11.11
N ASN A 58 9.57 9.22 -10.13
CA ASN A 58 8.78 9.94 -9.15
C ASN A 58 8.06 11.13 -9.79
N PHE A 59 6.85 11.40 -9.33
CA PHE A 59 6.10 12.60 -9.69
C PHE A 59 6.18 13.60 -8.54
N THR A 60 6.73 14.77 -8.80
CA THR A 60 6.83 15.84 -7.81
C THR A 60 5.72 16.85 -8.02
N PHE A 61 4.90 17.03 -6.99
CA PHE A 61 3.82 18.00 -6.90
C PHE A 61 4.31 19.21 -6.11
N GLU A 62 4.13 20.40 -6.64
CA GLU A 62 4.49 21.64 -5.98
C GLU A 62 3.38 22.66 -6.14
N PHE A 63 2.85 23.17 -5.02
CA PHE A 63 1.84 24.21 -5.00
C PHE A 63 2.46 25.59 -5.18
N ILE A 64 2.09 26.23 -6.27
CA ILE A 64 2.49 27.61 -6.58
C ILE A 64 1.57 28.61 -5.85
N SER A 65 0.31 28.21 -5.67
CA SER A 65 -0.69 28.91 -4.87
C SER A 65 -1.65 27.89 -4.26
N ALA A 66 -2.61 28.33 -3.45
CA ALA A 66 -3.64 27.45 -2.89
C ALA A 66 -4.52 26.77 -3.97
N THR A 67 -4.53 27.29 -5.20
CA THR A 67 -5.38 26.83 -6.30
C THR A 67 -4.61 26.41 -7.56
N GLU A 68 -3.28 26.51 -7.52
CA GLU A 68 -2.42 26.18 -8.65
C GLU A 68 -1.25 25.31 -8.20
N LEU A 69 -1.00 24.25 -8.95
CA LEU A 69 0.15 23.37 -8.71
C LEU A 69 0.80 22.94 -10.02
N THR A 70 2.06 22.57 -9.92
CA THR A 70 2.82 21.94 -10.98
C THR A 70 3.14 20.51 -10.60
N ILE A 71 3.12 19.61 -11.59
CA ILE A 71 3.52 18.22 -11.47
C ILE A 71 4.70 18.02 -12.40
N THR A 72 5.84 17.64 -11.83
CA THR A 72 7.06 17.35 -12.60
C THR A 72 7.30 15.83 -12.56
N ASP A 73 7.40 15.21 -13.72
CA ASP A 73 7.76 13.79 -13.85
C ASP A 73 9.29 13.60 -13.79
N GLY A 74 9.72 12.33 -13.74
CA GLY A 74 11.14 12.00 -13.68
C GLY A 74 11.96 12.35 -14.93
N ALA A 75 11.29 12.68 -16.04
CA ALA A 75 11.92 13.19 -17.26
C ALA A 75 11.95 14.73 -17.31
N SER A 76 11.56 15.39 -16.22
CA SER A 76 11.47 16.86 -16.08
C SER A 76 10.39 17.52 -16.95
N ASN A 77 9.39 16.76 -17.42
CA ASN A 77 8.21 17.36 -18.02
C ASN A 77 7.33 17.96 -16.94
N VAL A 78 6.79 19.14 -17.17
CA VAL A 78 5.97 19.88 -16.21
C VAL A 78 4.55 19.98 -16.73
N THR A 79 3.60 19.51 -15.91
CA THR A 79 2.16 19.71 -16.12
C THR A 79 1.65 20.72 -15.10
N SER A 80 0.93 21.74 -15.53
CA SER A 80 0.32 22.74 -14.65
C SER A 80 -1.17 22.46 -14.48
N ILE A 81 -1.64 22.49 -13.24
CA ILE A 81 -3.05 22.37 -12.86
C ILE A 81 -3.48 23.71 -12.26
N THR A 82 -4.56 24.27 -12.74
CA THR A 82 -5.15 25.52 -12.25
C THR A 82 -6.58 25.29 -11.76
N GLY A 83 -7.04 26.11 -10.84
CA GLY A 83 -8.40 26.03 -10.30
C GLY A 83 -8.61 24.84 -9.35
N TYR A 84 -7.54 24.30 -8.77
CA TYR A 84 -7.65 23.28 -7.74
C TYR A 84 -8.43 23.80 -6.52
N THR A 85 -9.26 22.95 -5.96
CA THR A 85 -9.95 23.19 -4.68
C THR A 85 -9.66 22.06 -3.70
N PRO A 86 -9.46 22.34 -2.40
CA PRO A 86 -9.19 21.32 -1.39
C PRO A 86 -10.23 20.20 -1.42
N GLY A 87 -9.76 18.93 -1.41
CA GLY A 87 -10.60 17.74 -1.52
C GLY A 87 -10.95 17.32 -2.94
N GLN A 88 -10.63 18.11 -3.96
CA GLN A 88 -10.79 17.72 -5.35
C GLN A 88 -9.74 16.68 -5.75
N THR A 89 -10.16 15.72 -6.60
CA THR A 89 -9.22 14.76 -7.21
C THR A 89 -8.41 15.45 -8.31
N ILE A 90 -7.10 15.29 -8.25
CA ILE A 90 -6.16 15.71 -9.28
C ILE A 90 -5.99 14.54 -10.23
N ALA A 91 -6.34 14.72 -11.51
CA ALA A 91 -6.18 13.70 -12.54
C ALA A 91 -5.10 14.15 -13.55
N PHE A 92 -4.10 13.29 -13.79
CA PHE A 92 -3.05 13.51 -14.79
C PHE A 92 -2.45 12.17 -15.23
N ASN A 93 -2.11 12.03 -16.50
CA ASN A 93 -1.42 10.85 -17.07
C ASN A 93 -1.98 9.50 -16.62
N GLY A 94 -3.32 9.37 -16.48
CA GLY A 94 -3.97 8.14 -16.03
C GLY A 94 -3.90 7.90 -14.52
N ILE A 95 -3.34 8.83 -13.75
CA ILE A 95 -3.24 8.77 -12.29
C ILE A 95 -4.29 9.69 -11.67
N GLU A 96 -4.91 9.27 -10.60
CA GLU A 96 -5.74 10.09 -9.73
C GLU A 96 -5.12 10.23 -8.35
N VAL A 97 -5.02 11.48 -7.89
CA VAL A 97 -4.49 11.83 -6.57
C VAL A 97 -5.53 12.64 -5.82
N LYS A 98 -5.84 12.23 -4.60
CA LYS A 98 -6.68 12.98 -3.67
C LYS A 98 -5.86 13.40 -2.46
N LEU A 99 -5.98 14.67 -2.11
CA LEU A 99 -5.27 15.27 -0.99
C LEU A 99 -6.26 15.62 0.13
N ASN A 100 -5.77 15.51 1.36
CA ASN A 100 -6.38 16.16 2.51
C ASN A 100 -5.56 17.41 2.90
N GLY A 101 -6.14 18.28 3.74
CA GLY A 101 -5.53 19.55 4.12
C GLY A 101 -5.80 20.69 3.14
N ASN A 102 -5.27 21.86 3.48
CA ASN A 102 -5.39 23.08 2.70
C ASN A 102 -4.00 23.49 2.25
N PRO A 103 -3.64 23.27 0.98
CA PRO A 103 -2.30 23.57 0.51
C PRO A 103 -1.99 25.07 0.52
N LEU A 104 -0.75 25.39 0.80
CA LEU A 104 -0.18 26.73 0.72
C LEU A 104 0.91 26.80 -0.36
N PRO A 105 1.26 28.00 -0.85
CA PRO A 105 2.37 28.16 -1.78
C PRO A 105 3.68 27.60 -1.20
N GLY A 106 4.35 26.74 -1.96
CA GLY A 106 5.59 26.06 -1.56
C GLY A 106 5.40 24.68 -0.97
N ASP A 107 4.16 24.25 -0.68
CA ASP A 107 3.90 22.86 -0.30
C ASP A 107 4.31 21.90 -1.42
N LYS A 108 5.01 20.85 -1.03
CA LYS A 108 5.63 19.94 -1.99
C LYS A 108 5.65 18.52 -1.48
N PHE A 109 5.26 17.59 -2.35
CA PHE A 109 5.40 16.16 -2.09
C PHE A 109 5.78 15.40 -3.36
N THR A 110 6.33 14.21 -3.17
CA THR A 110 6.74 13.34 -4.27
C THR A 110 6.01 12.00 -4.15
N LEU A 111 5.38 11.57 -5.24
CA LEU A 111 4.82 10.24 -5.40
C LEU A 111 5.82 9.33 -6.12
N LYS A 112 5.99 8.12 -5.59
CA LYS A 112 6.78 7.05 -6.19
C LYS A 112 5.87 5.85 -6.41
N PRO A 113 5.90 5.19 -7.59
CA PRO A 113 5.15 3.95 -7.81
C PRO A 113 5.56 2.88 -6.80
N GLU A 114 4.62 2.43 -5.97
CA GLU A 114 4.86 1.45 -4.92
C GLU A 114 3.52 0.89 -4.41
N GLN A 115 3.05 -0.19 -5.06
CA GLN A 115 1.78 -0.83 -4.73
C GLN A 115 1.83 -1.65 -3.44
N ASP A 116 2.95 -2.30 -3.21
CA ASP A 116 3.18 -3.18 -2.07
C ASP A 116 4.31 -2.65 -1.20
N ILE A 117 4.15 -2.68 0.10
CA ILE A 117 5.14 -2.25 1.09
C ILE A 117 5.49 -3.43 2.01
N SER A 118 6.72 -3.49 2.47
CA SER A 118 7.15 -4.47 3.46
C SER A 118 6.66 -4.09 4.87
N VAL A 119 6.17 -5.08 5.63
CA VAL A 119 5.88 -4.91 7.07
C VAL A 119 7.10 -4.33 7.82
N PHE A 120 8.30 -4.77 7.45
CA PHE A 120 9.55 -4.32 8.09
C PHE A 120 9.86 -2.86 7.77
N ASP A 121 9.57 -2.40 6.54
CA ASP A 121 9.74 -1.00 6.15
C ASP A 121 8.74 -0.10 6.88
N ASN A 122 7.50 -0.57 7.09
CA ASN A 122 6.51 0.15 7.88
C ASN A 122 6.93 0.31 9.34
N ILE A 123 7.44 -0.76 9.96
CA ILE A 123 7.98 -0.71 11.31
C ILE A 123 9.19 0.23 11.38
N LYS A 124 10.08 0.15 10.39
CA LYS A 124 11.25 1.04 10.30
C LYS A 124 10.83 2.51 10.17
N SER A 125 9.85 2.82 9.33
CA SER A 125 9.32 4.17 9.17
C SER A 125 8.75 4.72 10.48
N ALA A 126 8.04 3.89 11.26
CA ALA A 126 7.54 4.26 12.56
C ALA A 126 8.67 4.56 13.56
N ILE A 127 9.72 3.73 13.58
CA ILE A 127 10.90 3.94 14.43
C ILE A 127 11.63 5.22 14.03
N ASP A 128 11.85 5.44 12.73
CA ASP A 128 12.54 6.63 12.21
C ASP A 128 11.73 7.90 12.52
N TRP A 129 10.41 7.84 12.45
CA TRP A 129 9.54 8.96 12.83
C TRP A 129 9.68 9.29 14.32
N ILE A 130 9.59 8.28 15.20
CA ILE A 130 9.75 8.47 16.65
C ILE A 130 11.13 9.07 16.97
N ALA A 131 12.18 8.56 16.34
CA ALA A 131 13.54 8.99 16.60
C ALA A 131 13.83 10.43 16.14
N ASN A 132 13.24 10.87 15.05
CA ASN A 132 13.63 12.10 14.37
C ASN A 132 12.58 13.21 14.41
N LYS A 133 11.28 12.87 14.54
CA LYS A 133 10.19 13.82 14.36
C LYS A 133 9.25 13.95 15.57
N ALA A 134 9.23 13.00 16.49
CA ALA A 134 8.32 13.05 17.65
C ALA A 134 8.53 14.30 18.54
N SER A 135 9.70 14.93 18.49
CA SER A 135 10.03 16.16 19.22
C SER A 135 9.73 17.45 18.45
N ALA A 136 9.24 17.37 17.19
CA ALA A 136 9.03 18.52 16.33
C ALA A 136 7.76 19.34 16.67
N GLY A 137 7.05 18.97 17.75
CA GLY A 137 5.95 19.75 18.32
C GLY A 137 4.70 19.81 17.43
N ASP A 138 4.13 21.01 17.33
CA ASP A 138 2.85 21.26 16.62
C ASP A 138 3.01 21.47 15.10
N ASP A 139 4.07 20.93 14.47
CA ASP A 139 4.24 20.99 13.03
C ASP A 139 3.12 20.20 12.33
N PRO A 140 2.26 20.86 11.52
CA PRO A 140 1.14 20.20 10.86
C PRO A 140 1.56 19.02 9.98
N GLN A 141 2.73 19.08 9.34
CA GLN A 141 3.21 17.98 8.48
C GLN A 141 3.62 16.76 9.30
N VAL A 142 4.16 16.97 10.48
CA VAL A 142 4.52 15.87 11.40
C VAL A 142 3.28 15.07 11.83
N GLN A 143 2.14 15.74 12.02
CA GLN A 143 0.87 15.08 12.33
C GLN A 143 0.36 14.24 11.14
N VAL A 144 0.48 14.76 9.93
CA VAL A 144 0.09 14.03 8.70
C VAL A 144 0.97 12.79 8.52
N ASP A 145 2.29 12.94 8.63
CA ASP A 145 3.25 11.84 8.56
C ASP A 145 2.91 10.74 9.60
N PHE A 146 2.58 11.14 10.82
CA PHE A 146 2.20 10.21 11.89
C PHE A 146 0.93 9.42 11.57
N ASN A 147 -0.11 10.11 11.10
CA ASN A 147 -1.38 9.48 10.76
C ASN A 147 -1.21 8.47 9.63
N GLN A 148 -0.41 8.78 8.61
CA GLN A 148 -0.10 7.83 7.54
C GLN A 148 0.66 6.60 8.02
N ILE A 149 1.62 6.77 8.93
CA ILE A 149 2.35 5.66 9.53
C ILE A 149 1.39 4.74 10.31
N ILE A 150 0.47 5.32 11.10
CA ILE A 150 -0.53 4.53 11.84
C ILE A 150 -1.45 3.77 10.91
N GLU A 151 -1.92 4.41 9.84
CA GLU A 151 -2.77 3.76 8.83
C GLU A 151 -2.05 2.59 8.16
N GLN A 152 -0.82 2.79 7.70
CA GLN A 152 -0.01 1.76 7.07
C GLN A 152 0.34 0.60 8.02
N LEU A 153 0.59 0.88 9.30
CA LEU A 153 0.78 -0.17 10.31
C LEU A 153 -0.51 -0.96 10.54
N SER A 154 -1.66 -0.28 10.58
CA SER A 154 -2.97 -0.94 10.69
C SER A 154 -3.22 -1.88 9.52
N ASP A 155 -2.95 -1.45 8.29
CA ASP A 155 -3.07 -2.28 7.10
C ASP A 155 -2.11 -3.46 7.11
N SER A 156 -0.88 -3.26 7.61
CA SER A 156 0.08 -4.35 7.82
C SER A 156 -0.46 -5.41 8.79
N MET A 157 -1.06 -4.99 9.90
CA MET A 157 -1.67 -5.91 10.87
C MET A 157 -2.88 -6.65 10.30
N ASN A 158 -3.73 -5.96 9.55
CA ASN A 158 -4.89 -6.55 8.87
C ASN A 158 -4.44 -7.59 7.84
N HIS A 159 -3.42 -7.26 7.05
CA HIS A 159 -2.82 -8.18 6.09
C HIS A 159 -2.27 -9.44 6.77
N LEU A 160 -1.46 -9.30 7.82
CA LEU A 160 -0.91 -10.43 8.59
C LEU A 160 -2.02 -11.31 9.19
N THR A 161 -3.08 -10.69 9.73
CA THR A 161 -4.23 -11.39 10.30
C THR A 161 -4.96 -12.20 9.23
N SER A 162 -5.17 -11.62 8.05
CA SER A 162 -5.80 -12.29 6.91
C SER A 162 -4.96 -13.48 6.43
N ARG A 163 -3.64 -13.32 6.30
CA ARG A 163 -2.73 -14.41 5.91
C ARG A 163 -2.69 -15.53 6.94
N ARG A 164 -2.75 -15.19 8.23
CA ARG A 164 -2.86 -16.19 9.31
C ARG A 164 -4.17 -16.98 9.22
N ALA A 165 -5.29 -16.30 8.96
CA ALA A 165 -6.59 -16.95 8.78
C ALA A 165 -6.60 -17.89 7.58
N GLU A 166 -6.05 -17.48 6.43
CA GLU A 166 -5.90 -18.34 5.25
C GLU A 166 -5.06 -19.60 5.55
N SER A 167 -3.94 -19.43 6.26
CA SER A 167 -3.10 -20.56 6.67
C SER A 167 -3.86 -21.51 7.59
N GLY A 168 -4.67 -20.99 8.50
CA GLY A 168 -5.53 -21.81 9.37
C GLY A 168 -6.57 -22.60 8.60
N ILE A 169 -7.21 -21.99 7.61
CA ILE A 169 -8.17 -22.69 6.74
C ILE A 169 -7.48 -23.80 5.95
N ASN A 170 -6.31 -23.54 5.38
CA ASN A 170 -5.54 -24.52 4.62
C ASN A 170 -5.18 -25.74 5.50
N LEU A 171 -4.75 -25.52 6.74
CA LEU A 171 -4.47 -26.59 7.69
C LEU A 171 -5.70 -27.44 7.99
N GLN A 172 -6.87 -26.81 8.22
CA GLN A 172 -8.13 -27.54 8.45
C GLN A 172 -8.53 -28.39 7.25
N VAL A 173 -8.31 -27.92 6.03
CA VAL A 173 -8.61 -28.70 4.82
C VAL A 173 -7.64 -29.89 4.69
N ILE A 174 -6.36 -29.69 4.99
CA ILE A 174 -5.36 -30.76 5.00
C ILE A 174 -5.73 -31.82 6.03
N ASP A 175 -6.10 -31.45 7.25
CA ASP A 175 -6.51 -32.36 8.30
C ASP A 175 -7.74 -33.17 7.90
N ARG A 176 -8.73 -32.52 7.28
CA ARG A 176 -9.92 -33.20 6.76
C ARG A 176 -9.59 -34.19 5.65
N GLN A 177 -8.69 -33.83 4.73
CA GLN A 177 -8.24 -34.75 3.67
C GLN A 177 -7.48 -35.94 4.26
N LYS A 178 -6.61 -35.70 5.23
CA LYS A 178 -5.88 -36.75 5.94
C LYS A 178 -6.85 -37.73 6.63
N SER A 179 -7.88 -37.22 7.30
CA SER A 179 -8.92 -38.04 7.93
C SER A 179 -9.65 -38.90 6.88
N ASN A 180 -10.08 -38.30 5.77
CA ASN A 180 -10.75 -39.01 4.68
C ASN A 180 -9.86 -40.14 4.05
N HIS A 181 -8.55 -39.90 3.93
CA HIS A 181 -7.62 -40.91 3.45
C HIS A 181 -7.49 -42.06 4.43
N LEU A 182 -7.38 -41.79 5.73
CA LEU A 182 -7.30 -42.82 6.76
C LEU A 182 -8.58 -43.68 6.77
N ASP A 183 -9.75 -43.07 6.67
CA ASP A 183 -11.04 -43.80 6.59
C ASP A 183 -11.12 -44.69 5.35
N THR A 184 -10.61 -44.18 4.21
CA THR A 184 -10.57 -44.95 2.96
C THR A 184 -9.61 -46.14 3.06
N GLU A 185 -8.43 -45.99 3.67
CA GLU A 185 -7.46 -47.04 3.90
C GLU A 185 -8.03 -48.12 4.85
N LEU A 186 -8.72 -47.72 5.91
CA LEU A 186 -9.37 -48.59 6.84
C LEU A 186 -10.46 -49.45 6.14
N TYR A 187 -11.28 -48.76 5.32
CA TYR A 187 -12.32 -49.45 4.53
C TYR A 187 -11.72 -50.47 3.56
N LEU A 188 -10.66 -50.11 2.84
CA LEU A 188 -9.97 -51.03 1.91
C LEU A 188 -9.27 -52.17 2.62
N SER A 189 -8.72 -51.96 3.80
CA SER A 189 -8.07 -53.00 4.61
C SER A 189 -9.09 -53.98 5.16
N SER A 190 -10.26 -53.54 5.61
CA SER A 190 -11.33 -54.37 6.11
C SER A 190 -11.97 -55.23 4.99
N GLY A 191 -12.12 -54.68 3.79
CA GLY A 191 -12.61 -55.40 2.62
C GLY A 191 -11.64 -56.46 2.05
N ARG A 192 -10.35 -56.42 2.44
CA ARG A 192 -9.35 -57.45 2.08
C ARG A 192 -9.29 -58.60 3.06
N SER A 193 -9.87 -58.46 4.25
CA SER A 193 -9.88 -59.45 5.32
C SER A 193 -11.12 -60.35 5.34
N SER A 194 -12.06 -60.09 4.44
CA SER A 194 -13.27 -60.91 4.20
C SER A 194 -13.13 -61.66 2.90
#